data_0a32a5f446eb4b56a6bbe2ffb8409196
#
_entry.id   0a32a5f446eb4b56a6bbe2ffb8409196
#
_cell.length_a   1.000
_cell.length_b   1.000
_cell.length_c   1.000
_cell.angle_alpha   90.00
_cell.angle_beta   90.00
_cell.angle_gamma   90.00
#
_symmetry.space_group_name_H-M   'P 1'
#
loop_
_entity.id
_entity.type
_entity.pdbx_description
1 polymer ?
#
loop_
_entity_poly.entity_id
_entity_poly.type
_entity_poly.pdbx_seq_one_letter_code
_entity_poly.pdbx_strand_id
1 'polypeptide(L)'
;MREYLPILIIGGIIGALSLVILIAFISMKDKKEAIGFDRHMKDSELIRRLLKYARPHWGSFLVVLLLTVVSIVYDIVSPLVIGNLTEAIENESFTLPYLYASVALYASILVVSMICTYIQAIVLQRTGQRILSAIREDLFKHIESLSHEQLNHIPVGKLVTRVTNDTGAISMMFTQIIVNLVKNVFVVMGVLVAMLCLNYALTLMVLCFVPFVVLFTVVFRKFSRRAYRRVKDGTTDINTFLSENLSGMKIIQIFNREGHKKNEFDRKNAALGRSKRDQIFVFGIFRPVVYMLYVSSVMCLFYLSGKGVIQDKEFLGQMITGGTVVTFYMYINKFFNPIQALAEQFNWLQSAMASAEKIFTVFDMVPEIQDSPDAIEPAEIRGEIEFRDVWFSYIPGEWVLKGVSFKVEAGQTVAFVGATGSGKTTILSLICRHYDIQQGQILIDGRDIKEIKISALRRHFGQMLQDVFLFSGTVRSNILLGLEGVPDEEVMEACRYVNADRFIGKLAEGLDEPVRDRGNNLSAGQRQLLSFARVIVHKPSVMILDEATANIDTETEVLIQDSLEKMMNIGTMLMVAHRLSTIRHADNIIVLSHGKIVEQGNHDQLIANGGRYYELHKLMADEERLRKA
;
A
#
# COMPACT_ATOMS: atom_id res chain seq x y z
N MET A 1 62.26 -5.59 18.97
CA MET A 1 61.11 -6.52 18.86
C MET A 1 60.07 -6.37 19.98
N ARG A 2 60.46 -6.25 21.27
CA ARG A 2 59.49 -6.07 22.37
C ARG A 2 58.68 -4.76 22.25
N GLU A 3 59.24 -3.72 21.71
CA GLU A 3 58.58 -2.42 21.53
C GLU A 3 57.43 -2.41 20.49
N TYR A 4 57.49 -3.30 19.51
CA TYR A 4 56.45 -3.38 18.47
C TYR A 4 55.41 -4.52 18.74
N LEU A 5 55.62 -5.22 19.87
CA LEU A 5 54.76 -6.37 20.23
C LEU A 5 53.27 -6.02 20.31
N PRO A 6 52.83 -4.86 20.90
CA PRO A 6 51.41 -4.50 20.93
C PRO A 6 50.84 -4.27 19.54
N ILE A 7 51.57 -3.60 18.65
CA ILE A 7 51.13 -3.35 17.26
C ILE A 7 51.06 -4.67 16.47
N LEU A 8 52.00 -5.58 16.66
CA LEU A 8 52.01 -6.91 16.04
C LEU A 8 50.85 -7.78 16.53
N ILE A 9 50.51 -7.72 17.82
CA ILE A 9 49.35 -8.41 18.38
C ILE A 9 48.05 -7.87 17.76
N ILE A 10 47.87 -6.54 17.71
CA ILE A 10 46.70 -5.92 17.11
C ILE A 10 46.61 -6.27 15.62
N GLY A 11 47.69 -6.15 14.89
CA GLY A 11 47.78 -6.54 13.47
C GLY A 11 47.48 -8.01 13.23
N GLY A 12 47.98 -8.89 14.11
CA GLY A 12 47.72 -10.33 14.08
C GLY A 12 46.24 -10.68 14.32
N ILE A 13 45.59 -10.02 15.29
CA ILE A 13 44.16 -10.20 15.57
C ILE A 13 43.32 -9.73 14.38
N ILE A 14 43.60 -8.54 13.82
CA ILE A 14 42.89 -8.00 12.65
C ILE A 14 43.11 -8.90 11.43
N GLY A 15 44.36 -9.36 11.20
CA GLY A 15 44.70 -10.26 10.11
C GLY A 15 43.97 -11.61 10.21
N ALA A 16 43.95 -12.22 11.39
CA ALA A 16 43.26 -13.49 11.64
C ALA A 16 41.75 -13.34 11.45
N LEU A 17 41.14 -12.31 11.99
CA LEU A 17 39.70 -11.99 11.80
C LEU A 17 39.36 -11.75 10.31
N SER A 18 40.22 -11.00 9.61
CA SER A 18 40.03 -10.72 8.17
C SER A 18 40.13 -12.00 7.35
N LEU A 19 41.07 -12.90 7.69
CA LEU A 19 41.24 -14.19 7.02
C LEU A 19 40.05 -15.12 7.23
N VAL A 20 39.54 -15.24 8.46
CA VAL A 20 38.37 -16.05 8.79
C VAL A 20 37.13 -15.56 8.01
N ILE A 21 36.95 -14.26 7.93
CA ILE A 21 35.81 -13.66 7.22
C ILE A 21 35.98 -13.79 5.69
N LEU A 22 37.20 -13.66 5.18
CA LEU A 22 37.47 -13.86 3.77
C LEU A 22 37.20 -15.32 3.36
N ILE A 23 37.62 -16.30 4.18
CA ILE A 23 37.34 -17.72 3.98
C ILE A 23 35.82 -17.98 4.01
N ALA A 24 35.11 -17.42 4.99
CA ALA A 24 33.65 -17.51 5.08
C ALA A 24 32.96 -16.90 3.84
N PHE A 25 33.48 -15.77 3.31
CA PHE A 25 32.98 -15.14 2.09
C PHE A 25 33.18 -16.00 0.84
N ILE A 26 34.37 -16.58 0.66
CA ILE A 26 34.70 -17.43 -0.49
C ILE A 26 33.95 -18.77 -0.42
N SER A 27 33.77 -19.34 0.77
CA SER A 27 33.04 -20.60 0.99
C SER A 27 31.56 -20.52 0.65
N MET A 28 30.99 -19.31 0.58
CA MET A 28 29.61 -19.11 0.20
C MET A 28 29.44 -19.01 -1.32
N LYS A 29 29.35 -20.16 -2.02
CA LYS A 29 28.93 -20.22 -3.43
C LYS A 29 27.58 -19.55 -3.57
N ASP A 30 27.54 -18.51 -4.41
CA ASP A 30 26.27 -17.87 -4.81
C ASP A 30 25.48 -18.84 -5.69
N LYS A 31 24.52 -19.55 -5.12
CA LYS A 31 23.37 -19.93 -5.92
C LYS A 31 22.65 -18.60 -6.25
N LYS A 32 22.56 -18.28 -7.52
CA LYS A 32 21.69 -17.23 -8.04
C LYS A 32 20.24 -17.66 -7.81
N GLU A 33 19.78 -17.61 -6.57
CA GLU A 33 18.37 -17.70 -6.27
C GLU A 33 17.75 -16.38 -6.70
N ALA A 34 16.75 -16.46 -7.57
CA ALA A 34 15.96 -15.33 -8.00
C ALA A 34 15.57 -14.48 -6.77
N ILE A 35 15.95 -13.24 -6.81
CA ILE A 35 15.67 -12.29 -5.74
C ILE A 35 14.16 -12.07 -5.83
N GLY A 36 13.38 -12.41 -4.81
CA GLY A 36 11.94 -12.14 -4.75
C GLY A 36 11.57 -10.64 -4.77
N PHE A 37 12.45 -9.82 -5.28
CA PHE A 37 12.33 -8.46 -5.73
C PHE A 37 13.05 -8.35 -7.08
N ASP A 38 12.55 -9.05 -8.10
CA ASP A 38 12.90 -8.73 -9.47
C ASP A 38 12.28 -7.36 -9.75
N ARG A 39 13.12 -6.34 -9.61
CA ARG A 39 12.78 -4.99 -10.00
C ARG A 39 12.79 -4.94 -11.52
N HIS A 40 11.65 -4.60 -12.10
CA HIS A 40 11.51 -4.39 -13.53
C HIS A 40 11.87 -2.95 -13.92
N MET A 41 11.73 -1.98 -12.99
CA MET A 41 12.04 -0.58 -13.22
C MET A 41 13.48 -0.23 -12.85
N LYS A 42 14.13 0.61 -13.66
CA LYS A 42 15.47 1.13 -13.37
C LYS A 42 15.41 2.14 -12.21
N ASP A 43 16.42 2.10 -11.33
CA ASP A 43 16.51 3.04 -10.19
C ASP A 43 16.46 4.52 -10.64
N SER A 44 17.05 4.85 -11.79
CA SER A 44 17.03 6.21 -12.34
C SER A 44 15.61 6.69 -12.71
N GLU A 45 14.77 5.79 -13.20
CA GLU A 45 13.38 6.09 -13.53
C GLU A 45 12.55 6.33 -12.28
N LEU A 46 12.68 5.44 -11.28
CA LEU A 46 12.01 5.58 -9.99
C LEU A 46 12.38 6.91 -9.31
N ILE A 47 13.68 7.23 -9.28
CA ILE A 47 14.16 8.50 -8.71
C ILE A 47 13.57 9.69 -9.47
N ARG A 48 13.53 9.66 -10.79
CA ARG A 48 12.95 10.74 -11.60
C ARG A 48 11.46 10.95 -11.30
N ARG A 49 10.69 9.87 -11.15
CA ARG A 49 9.26 9.93 -10.80
C ARG A 49 9.05 10.45 -9.37
N LEU A 50 9.85 10.00 -8.42
CA LEU A 50 9.81 10.48 -7.04
C LEU A 50 10.21 11.95 -6.91
N LEU A 51 11.20 12.41 -7.70
CA LEU A 51 11.61 13.81 -7.74
C LEU A 51 10.50 14.73 -8.23
N LYS A 52 9.55 14.26 -9.04
CA LYS A 52 8.37 15.04 -9.45
C LYS A 52 7.58 15.52 -8.22
N TYR A 53 7.41 14.65 -7.22
CA TYR A 53 6.71 15.00 -5.96
C TYR A 53 7.58 15.83 -5.01
N ALA A 54 8.89 15.68 -5.06
CA ALA A 54 9.81 16.48 -4.24
C ALA A 54 10.01 17.90 -4.78
N ARG A 55 9.93 18.10 -6.10
CA ARG A 55 10.20 19.37 -6.78
C ARG A 55 9.40 20.57 -6.24
N PRO A 56 8.11 20.48 -5.91
CA PRO A 56 7.37 21.61 -5.33
C PRO A 56 7.90 22.05 -3.95
N HIS A 57 8.64 21.18 -3.27
CA HIS A 57 9.16 21.39 -1.92
C HIS A 57 10.68 21.66 -1.87
N TRP A 58 11.29 22.01 -3.02
CA TRP A 58 12.72 22.25 -3.14
C TRP A 58 13.26 23.24 -2.09
N GLY A 59 12.54 24.34 -1.82
CA GLY A 59 12.93 25.32 -0.81
C GLY A 59 13.04 24.72 0.59
N SER A 60 12.14 23.82 0.97
CA SER A 60 12.21 23.12 2.27
C SER A 60 13.43 22.22 2.37
N PHE A 61 13.78 21.49 1.28
CA PHE A 61 14.98 20.66 1.26
C PHE A 61 16.27 21.49 1.31
N LEU A 62 16.30 22.67 0.69
CA LEU A 62 17.42 23.60 0.79
C LEU A 62 17.62 24.08 2.23
N VAL A 63 16.54 24.50 2.90
CA VAL A 63 16.59 24.89 4.33
C VAL A 63 17.10 23.74 5.18
N VAL A 64 16.60 22.52 4.97
CA VAL A 64 17.07 21.32 5.68
C VAL A 64 18.55 21.08 5.45
N LEU A 65 19.04 21.22 4.21
CA LEU A 65 20.46 21.07 3.87
C LEU A 65 21.33 22.11 4.60
N LEU A 66 20.93 23.38 4.59
CA LEU A 66 21.64 24.45 5.30
C LEU A 66 21.72 24.20 6.82
N LEU A 67 20.59 23.83 7.42
CA LEU A 67 20.53 23.50 8.85
C LEU A 67 21.39 22.26 9.17
N THR A 68 21.42 21.27 8.26
CA THR A 68 22.28 20.08 8.39
C THR A 68 23.76 20.48 8.40
N VAL A 69 24.20 21.37 7.48
CA VAL A 69 25.58 21.86 7.43
C VAL A 69 25.95 22.58 8.74
N VAL A 70 25.06 23.43 9.25
CA VAL A 70 25.28 24.11 10.55
C VAL A 70 25.41 23.09 11.69
N SER A 71 24.54 22.05 11.70
CA SER A 71 24.64 21.00 12.72
C SER A 71 25.94 20.19 12.63
N ILE A 72 26.50 20.00 11.44
CA ILE A 72 27.78 19.29 11.22
C ILE A 72 28.96 20.11 11.79
N VAL A 73 28.89 21.44 11.76
CA VAL A 73 29.91 22.29 12.38
C VAL A 73 30.10 21.93 13.86
N TYR A 74 29.03 21.68 14.60
CA TYR A 74 29.14 21.18 15.98
C TYR A 74 29.89 19.85 16.05
N ASP A 75 29.63 18.92 15.15
CA ASP A 75 30.28 17.61 15.13
C ASP A 75 31.80 17.72 14.87
N ILE A 76 32.24 18.75 14.13
CA ILE A 76 33.65 19.02 13.82
C ILE A 76 34.32 19.87 14.91
N VAL A 77 33.67 20.95 15.35
CA VAL A 77 34.29 21.93 16.25
C VAL A 77 34.30 21.46 17.71
N SER A 78 33.30 20.70 18.14
CA SER A 78 33.19 20.21 19.52
C SER A 78 34.43 19.44 20.01
N PRO A 79 35.04 18.47 19.25
CA PRO A 79 36.29 17.84 19.65
C PRO A 79 37.50 18.78 19.68
N LEU A 80 37.54 19.77 18.76
CA LEU A 80 38.62 20.74 18.72
C LEU A 80 38.64 21.63 19.97
N VAL A 81 37.47 22.11 20.41
CA VAL A 81 37.38 22.94 21.63
C VAL A 81 37.85 22.16 22.85
N ILE A 82 37.47 20.88 22.98
CA ILE A 82 37.90 20.02 24.09
C ILE A 82 39.39 19.73 24.00
N GLY A 83 39.94 19.46 22.81
CA GLY A 83 41.34 19.24 22.61
C GLY A 83 42.21 20.45 22.94
N ASN A 84 41.82 21.64 22.46
CA ASN A 84 42.51 22.87 22.76
C ASN A 84 42.48 23.20 24.26
N LEU A 85 41.37 22.89 24.93
CA LEU A 85 41.26 23.04 26.39
C LEU A 85 42.22 22.12 27.13
N THR A 86 42.34 20.87 26.66
CA THR A 86 43.28 19.89 27.22
C THR A 86 44.74 20.33 27.03
N GLU A 87 45.07 20.84 25.84
CA GLU A 87 46.40 21.35 25.53
C GLU A 87 46.77 22.59 26.35
N ALA A 88 45.79 23.47 26.60
CA ALA A 88 46.00 24.65 27.47
C ALA A 88 46.28 24.25 28.93
N ILE A 89 45.71 23.16 29.43
CA ILE A 89 45.99 22.58 30.75
C ILE A 89 47.40 22.00 30.79
N GLU A 90 47.79 21.28 29.74
CA GLU A 90 49.09 20.61 29.62
C GLU A 90 50.24 21.64 29.59
N ASN A 91 50.04 22.75 28.88
CA ASN A 91 51.04 23.82 28.70
C ASN A 91 51.04 24.89 29.81
N GLU A 92 50.34 24.67 30.92
CA GLU A 92 50.19 25.62 32.01
C GLU A 92 49.66 27.02 31.58
N SER A 93 49.18 27.15 30.37
CA SER A 93 48.58 28.37 29.81
C SER A 93 47.10 28.56 30.19
N PHE A 94 46.60 27.71 31.08
CA PHE A 94 45.22 27.65 31.51
C PHE A 94 44.87 28.83 32.41
N THR A 95 43.93 29.67 31.97
CA THR A 95 43.40 30.79 32.74
C THR A 95 41.87 30.66 32.90
N LEU A 96 41.32 31.17 34.03
CA LEU A 96 39.88 31.19 34.26
C LEU A 96 39.08 31.87 33.14
N PRO A 97 39.51 33.03 32.59
CA PRO A 97 38.82 33.64 31.44
C PRO A 97 38.82 32.76 30.20
N TYR A 98 39.91 32.02 29.90
CA TYR A 98 39.99 31.09 28.80
C TYR A 98 39.02 29.91 28.97
N LEU A 99 38.92 29.40 30.21
CA LEU A 99 37.94 28.34 30.53
C LEU A 99 36.50 28.82 30.27
N TYR A 100 36.14 30.01 30.84
CA TYR A 100 34.79 30.53 30.63
C TYR A 100 34.49 30.81 29.16
N ALA A 101 35.42 31.32 28.38
CA ALA A 101 35.27 31.54 26.95
C ALA A 101 35.07 30.23 26.19
N SER A 102 35.87 29.19 26.49
CA SER A 102 35.76 27.86 25.86
C SER A 102 34.45 27.15 26.20
N VAL A 103 34.03 27.23 27.47
CA VAL A 103 32.73 26.67 27.90
C VAL A 103 31.56 27.40 27.25
N ALA A 104 31.61 28.75 27.19
CA ALA A 104 30.60 29.57 26.55
C ALA A 104 30.53 29.29 25.04
N LEU A 105 31.67 29.14 24.37
CA LEU A 105 31.74 28.74 22.95
C LEU A 105 31.12 27.35 22.73
N TYR A 106 31.52 26.38 23.52
CA TYR A 106 30.98 25.00 23.43
C TYR A 106 29.48 24.99 23.66
N ALA A 107 28.99 25.65 24.71
CA ALA A 107 27.57 25.75 25.03
C ALA A 107 26.79 26.45 23.91
N SER A 108 27.33 27.53 23.35
CA SER A 108 26.66 28.26 22.26
C SER A 108 26.52 27.42 21.00
N ILE A 109 27.58 26.72 20.60
CA ILE A 109 27.55 25.82 19.42
C ILE A 109 26.59 24.65 19.66
N LEU A 110 26.54 24.10 20.88
CA LEU A 110 25.61 23.05 21.28
C LEU A 110 24.14 23.50 21.14
N VAL A 111 23.82 24.68 21.73
CA VAL A 111 22.47 25.24 21.68
C VAL A 111 22.05 25.53 20.23
N VAL A 112 22.92 26.14 19.43
CA VAL A 112 22.66 26.40 18.01
C VAL A 112 22.41 25.09 17.26
N SER A 113 23.26 24.06 17.46
CA SER A 113 23.07 22.75 16.83
C SER A 113 21.77 22.09 17.23
N MET A 114 21.37 22.18 18.51
CA MET A 114 20.11 21.64 19.02
C MET A 114 18.90 22.33 18.35
N ILE A 115 18.92 23.67 18.27
CA ILE A 115 17.86 24.45 17.62
C ILE A 115 17.79 24.11 16.13
N CYS A 116 18.93 24.06 15.43
CA CYS A 116 18.99 23.70 14.03
C CYS A 116 18.44 22.28 13.76
N THR A 117 18.83 21.32 14.59
CA THR A 117 18.33 19.92 14.48
C THR A 117 16.83 19.85 14.73
N TYR A 118 16.31 20.60 15.71
CA TYR A 118 14.88 20.66 16.00
C TYR A 118 14.09 21.25 14.84
N ILE A 119 14.50 22.40 14.31
CA ILE A 119 13.84 23.05 13.17
C ILE A 119 13.92 22.15 11.93
N GLN A 120 15.09 21.56 11.67
CA GLN A 120 15.32 20.61 10.59
C GLN A 120 14.31 19.44 10.65
N ALA A 121 14.15 18.82 11.83
CA ALA A 121 13.23 17.70 12.02
C ALA A 121 11.78 18.09 11.72
N ILE A 122 11.33 19.27 12.20
CA ILE A 122 9.97 19.77 11.94
C ILE A 122 9.73 20.04 10.46
N VAL A 123 10.65 20.80 9.82
CA VAL A 123 10.51 21.14 8.39
C VAL A 123 10.48 19.88 7.55
N LEU A 124 11.37 18.95 7.84
CA LEU A 124 11.48 17.68 7.11
C LEU A 124 10.24 16.80 7.28
N GLN A 125 9.74 16.68 8.51
CA GLN A 125 8.54 15.89 8.80
C GLN A 125 7.30 16.49 8.12
N ARG A 126 7.12 17.82 8.19
CA ARG A 126 6.01 18.50 7.49
C ARG A 126 6.09 18.32 5.98
N THR A 127 7.28 18.46 5.41
CA THR A 127 7.50 18.27 3.97
C THR A 127 7.22 16.83 3.54
N GLY A 128 7.70 15.86 4.30
CA GLY A 128 7.44 14.44 4.03
C GLY A 128 5.97 14.08 4.10
N GLN A 129 5.22 14.63 5.06
CA GLN A 129 3.77 14.41 5.15
C GLN A 129 3.00 15.03 3.97
N ARG A 130 3.42 16.21 3.48
CA ARG A 130 2.82 16.83 2.29
C ARG A 130 3.06 15.97 1.02
N ILE A 131 4.29 15.49 0.84
CA ILE A 131 4.62 14.59 -0.27
C ILE A 131 3.79 13.29 -0.16
N LEU A 132 3.70 12.72 1.05
CA LEU A 132 2.91 11.52 1.31
C LEU A 132 1.43 11.72 0.97
N SER A 133 0.84 12.84 1.40
CA SER A 133 -0.55 13.18 1.10
C SER A 133 -0.79 13.30 -0.40
N ALA A 134 0.09 13.99 -1.12
CA ALA A 134 -0.03 14.13 -2.57
C ALA A 134 0.06 12.78 -3.30
N ILE A 135 1.02 11.93 -2.93
CA ILE A 135 1.14 10.59 -3.53
C ILE A 135 -0.11 9.74 -3.24
N ARG A 136 -0.65 9.79 -2.01
CA ARG A 136 -1.86 9.04 -1.64
C ARG A 136 -3.08 9.51 -2.41
N GLU A 137 -3.25 10.82 -2.52
CA GLU A 137 -4.36 11.42 -3.26
C GLU A 137 -4.33 11.04 -4.74
N ASP A 138 -3.17 11.21 -5.39
CA ASP A 138 -3.00 10.85 -6.78
C ASP A 138 -3.19 9.34 -7.00
N LEU A 139 -2.64 8.51 -6.10
CA LEU A 139 -2.79 7.05 -6.19
C LEU A 139 -4.24 6.62 -6.01
N PHE A 140 -4.96 7.23 -5.06
CA PHE A 140 -6.35 6.91 -4.82
C PHE A 140 -7.23 7.31 -6.01
N LYS A 141 -7.06 8.53 -6.54
CA LYS A 141 -7.73 8.99 -7.76
C LYS A 141 -7.46 8.07 -8.96
N HIS A 142 -6.21 7.62 -9.08
CA HIS A 142 -5.85 6.70 -10.15
C HIS A 142 -6.53 5.32 -9.98
N ILE A 143 -6.57 4.78 -8.75
CA ILE A 143 -7.27 3.52 -8.46
C ILE A 143 -8.77 3.65 -8.78
N GLU A 144 -9.41 4.78 -8.43
CA GLU A 144 -10.81 5.03 -8.76
C GLU A 144 -11.08 5.11 -10.26
N SER A 145 -10.09 5.49 -11.07
CA SER A 145 -10.21 5.55 -12.53
C SER A 145 -10.06 4.19 -13.23
N LEU A 146 -9.58 3.16 -12.52
CA LEU A 146 -9.39 1.82 -13.09
C LEU A 146 -10.74 1.15 -13.40
N SER A 147 -10.76 0.29 -14.42
CA SER A 147 -11.95 -0.47 -14.79
C SER A 147 -12.32 -1.51 -13.72
N HIS A 148 -13.59 -1.91 -13.71
CA HIS A 148 -14.09 -2.95 -12.81
C HIS A 148 -13.32 -4.27 -12.97
N GLU A 149 -12.97 -4.63 -14.20
CA GLU A 149 -12.17 -5.79 -14.54
C GLU A 149 -10.78 -5.74 -13.89
N GLN A 150 -10.08 -4.63 -14.05
CA GLN A 150 -8.75 -4.42 -13.46
C GLN A 150 -8.79 -4.51 -11.94
N LEU A 151 -9.83 -3.94 -11.31
CA LEU A 151 -10.01 -4.02 -9.86
C LEU A 151 -10.32 -5.43 -9.37
N ASN A 152 -11.06 -6.23 -10.13
CA ASN A 152 -11.36 -7.63 -9.80
C ASN A 152 -10.12 -8.53 -9.83
N HIS A 153 -9.15 -8.23 -10.72
CA HIS A 153 -7.90 -8.98 -10.81
C HIS A 153 -6.91 -8.66 -9.68
N ILE A 154 -7.11 -7.55 -8.96
CA ILE A 154 -6.21 -7.11 -7.90
C ILE A 154 -6.91 -7.26 -6.54
N PRO A 155 -6.41 -8.13 -5.64
CA PRO A 155 -6.99 -8.22 -4.30
C PRO A 155 -7.01 -6.85 -3.60
N VAL A 156 -8.16 -6.45 -3.06
CA VAL A 156 -8.36 -5.15 -2.39
C VAL A 156 -7.31 -4.90 -1.31
N GLY A 157 -6.93 -5.92 -0.53
CA GLY A 157 -5.87 -5.81 0.48
C GLY A 157 -4.50 -5.41 -0.09
N LYS A 158 -4.20 -5.77 -1.35
CA LYS A 158 -2.97 -5.28 -2.01
C LYS A 158 -3.07 -3.79 -2.30
N LEU A 159 -4.19 -3.29 -2.81
CA LEU A 159 -4.39 -1.87 -3.08
C LEU A 159 -4.32 -1.05 -1.79
N VAL A 160 -5.00 -1.49 -0.74
CA VAL A 160 -4.91 -0.87 0.59
C VAL A 160 -3.46 -0.80 1.07
N THR A 161 -2.69 -1.89 0.96
CA THR A 161 -1.26 -1.91 1.34
C THR A 161 -0.44 -0.90 0.52
N ARG A 162 -0.75 -0.70 -0.78
CA ARG A 162 -0.07 0.31 -1.62
C ARG A 162 -0.33 1.73 -1.10
N VAL A 163 -1.63 2.03 -0.82
CA VAL A 163 -2.04 3.37 -0.37
C VAL A 163 -1.53 3.68 1.05
N THR A 164 -1.41 2.69 1.93
CA THR A 164 -1.03 2.88 3.33
C THR A 164 0.46 2.65 3.59
N ASN A 165 0.92 1.41 3.47
CA ASN A 165 2.25 1.00 3.92
C ASN A 165 3.35 1.38 2.93
N ASP A 166 3.14 1.14 1.62
CA ASP A 166 4.16 1.43 0.62
C ASP A 166 4.37 2.95 0.46
N THR A 167 3.32 3.77 0.55
CA THR A 167 3.45 5.24 0.60
C THR A 167 4.16 5.71 1.86
N GLY A 168 3.93 5.05 3.01
CA GLY A 168 4.65 5.32 4.27
C GLY A 168 6.16 5.06 4.14
N ALA A 169 6.57 4.01 3.43
CA ALA A 169 7.98 3.72 3.16
C ALA A 169 8.63 4.82 2.31
N ILE A 170 7.92 5.39 1.34
CA ILE A 170 8.41 6.54 0.55
C ILE A 170 8.55 7.79 1.44
N SER A 171 7.58 8.05 2.32
CA SER A 171 7.69 9.17 3.27
C SER A 171 8.93 9.04 4.13
N MET A 172 9.20 7.86 4.69
CA MET A 172 10.40 7.58 5.48
C MET A 172 11.69 7.81 4.65
N MET A 173 11.67 7.49 3.37
CA MET A 173 12.79 7.74 2.46
C MET A 173 13.13 9.25 2.40
N PHE A 174 12.13 10.11 2.22
CA PHE A 174 12.33 11.56 2.14
C PHE A 174 12.65 12.20 3.50
N THR A 175 12.03 11.72 4.59
CA THR A 175 12.14 12.36 5.92
C THR A 175 13.35 11.89 6.72
N GLN A 176 13.84 10.69 6.49
CA GLN A 176 14.91 10.13 7.33
C GLN A 176 16.09 9.61 6.51
N ILE A 177 15.84 8.76 5.49
CA ILE A 177 16.90 7.99 4.87
C ILE A 177 17.83 8.91 4.07
N ILE A 178 17.30 9.71 3.15
CA ILE A 178 18.11 10.57 2.26
C ILE A 178 18.88 11.61 3.07
N VAL A 179 18.23 12.25 4.05
CA VAL A 179 18.85 13.30 4.85
C VAL A 179 19.96 12.73 5.73
N ASN A 180 19.72 11.56 6.36
CA ASN A 180 20.76 10.90 7.16
C ASN A 180 21.91 10.39 6.30
N LEU A 181 21.65 9.90 5.07
CA LEU A 181 22.71 9.53 4.12
C LEU A 181 23.60 10.76 3.82
N VAL A 182 22.97 11.88 3.46
CA VAL A 182 23.69 13.13 3.17
C VAL A 182 24.45 13.59 4.39
N LYS A 183 23.80 13.67 5.56
CA LYS A 183 24.46 14.07 6.82
C LYS A 183 25.68 13.20 7.13
N ASN A 184 25.53 11.86 7.07
CA ASN A 184 26.63 10.96 7.42
C ASN A 184 27.80 11.07 6.44
N VAL A 185 27.54 11.26 5.14
CA VAL A 185 28.61 11.49 4.15
C VAL A 185 29.36 12.79 4.47
N PHE A 186 28.64 13.87 4.72
CA PHE A 186 29.28 15.16 5.06
C PHE A 186 30.03 15.11 6.39
N VAL A 187 29.52 14.42 7.40
CA VAL A 187 30.21 14.23 8.69
C VAL A 187 31.52 13.46 8.47
N VAL A 188 31.50 12.34 7.74
CA VAL A 188 32.72 11.57 7.44
C VAL A 188 33.75 12.41 6.69
N MET A 189 33.32 13.16 5.66
CA MET A 189 34.22 14.04 4.90
C MET A 189 34.76 15.17 5.76
N GLY A 190 33.91 15.85 6.53
CA GLY A 190 34.31 16.97 7.37
C GLY A 190 35.26 16.56 8.50
N VAL A 191 34.98 15.43 9.17
CA VAL A 191 35.86 14.86 10.19
C VAL A 191 37.19 14.43 9.59
N LEU A 192 37.19 13.79 8.40
CA LEU A 192 38.41 13.41 7.72
C LEU A 192 39.30 14.63 7.39
N VAL A 193 38.70 15.68 6.85
CA VAL A 193 39.43 16.93 6.57
C VAL A 193 40.00 17.53 7.86
N ALA A 194 39.18 17.60 8.93
CA ALA A 194 39.64 18.11 10.23
C ALA A 194 40.79 17.29 10.80
N MET A 195 40.75 15.96 10.72
CA MET A 195 41.83 15.07 11.15
C MET A 195 43.10 15.28 10.32
N LEU A 196 43.01 15.44 9.00
CA LEU A 196 44.15 15.72 8.12
C LEU A 196 44.80 17.05 8.44
N CYS A 197 44.01 18.09 8.73
CA CYS A 197 44.52 19.41 9.10
C CYS A 197 45.20 19.42 10.48
N LEU A 198 44.72 18.58 11.41
CA LEU A 198 45.29 18.49 12.75
C LEU A 198 46.60 17.71 12.77
N ASN A 199 46.58 16.47 12.26
CA ASN A 199 47.75 15.61 12.22
C ASN A 199 47.60 14.56 11.13
N TYR A 200 48.31 14.69 10.01
CA TYR A 200 48.21 13.81 8.87
C TYR A 200 48.75 12.40 9.20
N ALA A 201 49.74 12.29 10.09
CA ALA A 201 50.34 11.00 10.43
C ALA A 201 49.39 10.11 11.22
N LEU A 202 48.69 10.67 12.22
CA LEU A 202 47.65 9.97 12.97
C LEU A 202 46.43 9.65 12.08
N THR A 203 46.11 10.54 11.14
CA THR A 203 45.01 10.29 10.18
C THR A 203 45.33 9.10 9.27
N LEU A 204 46.57 9.00 8.77
CA LEU A 204 46.99 7.87 7.95
C LEU A 204 46.86 6.56 8.73
N MET A 205 47.22 6.53 10.01
CA MET A 205 47.06 5.37 10.89
C MET A 205 45.58 4.98 10.99
N VAL A 206 44.65 5.94 11.19
CA VAL A 206 43.20 5.62 11.24
C VAL A 206 42.70 5.13 9.90
N LEU A 207 43.13 5.71 8.78
CA LEU A 207 42.76 5.31 7.43
C LEU A 207 43.18 3.85 7.11
N CYS A 208 44.26 3.32 7.73
CA CYS A 208 44.64 1.91 7.58
C CYS A 208 43.54 0.95 8.06
N PHE A 209 42.65 1.35 8.97
CA PHE A 209 41.56 0.52 9.45
C PHE A 209 40.33 0.56 8.52
N VAL A 210 40.19 1.58 7.67
CA VAL A 210 39.02 1.79 6.81
C VAL A 210 38.80 0.63 5.82
N PRO A 211 39.82 0.10 5.11
CA PRO A 211 39.65 -1.04 4.21
C PRO A 211 39.04 -2.27 4.92
N PHE A 212 39.44 -2.52 6.18
CA PHE A 212 38.88 -3.61 6.97
C PHE A 212 37.42 -3.39 7.31
N VAL A 213 37.05 -2.16 7.73
CA VAL A 213 35.65 -1.80 8.00
C VAL A 213 34.78 -1.97 6.75
N VAL A 214 35.28 -1.50 5.59
CA VAL A 214 34.57 -1.66 4.31
C VAL A 214 34.44 -3.15 3.96
N LEU A 215 35.49 -3.94 4.07
CA LEU A 215 35.46 -5.39 3.82
C LEU A 215 34.41 -6.07 4.70
N PHE A 216 34.46 -5.83 6.01
CA PHE A 216 33.48 -6.41 6.96
C PHE A 216 32.07 -5.98 6.66
N THR A 217 31.86 -4.72 6.29
CA THR A 217 30.54 -4.19 5.92
C THR A 217 29.98 -4.89 4.67
N VAL A 218 30.81 -5.10 3.64
CA VAL A 218 30.41 -5.80 2.41
C VAL A 218 30.04 -7.26 2.70
N VAL A 219 30.87 -7.94 3.51
CA VAL A 219 30.61 -9.32 3.93
C VAL A 219 29.33 -9.40 4.75
N PHE A 220 29.19 -8.58 5.76
CA PHE A 220 27.99 -8.51 6.59
C PHE A 220 26.73 -8.28 5.76
N ARG A 221 26.78 -7.37 4.78
CA ARG A 221 25.65 -7.09 3.89
C ARG A 221 25.15 -8.36 3.18
N LYS A 222 26.07 -9.23 2.74
CA LYS A 222 25.69 -10.49 2.08
C LYS A 222 25.00 -11.46 3.03
N PHE A 223 25.52 -11.63 4.25
CA PHE A 223 24.96 -12.52 5.27
C PHE A 223 23.64 -11.99 5.83
N SER A 224 23.59 -10.71 6.18
CA SER A 224 22.41 -10.02 6.71
C SER A 224 21.24 -10.11 5.73
N ARG A 225 21.49 -9.92 4.44
CA ARG A 225 20.47 -10.01 3.39
C ARG A 225 19.82 -11.39 3.32
N ARG A 226 20.61 -12.48 3.45
CA ARG A 226 20.08 -13.86 3.47
C ARG A 226 19.28 -14.15 4.72
N ALA A 227 19.81 -13.77 5.88
CA ALA A 227 19.12 -13.95 7.16
C ALA A 227 17.79 -13.20 7.19
N TYR A 228 17.78 -11.96 6.70
CA TYR A 228 16.57 -11.12 6.64
C TYR A 228 15.50 -11.72 5.74
N ARG A 229 15.89 -12.32 4.59
CA ARG A 229 14.94 -13.01 3.71
C ARG A 229 14.27 -14.18 4.40
N ARG A 230 15.05 -15.08 5.03
CA ARG A 230 14.51 -16.24 5.73
C ARG A 230 13.49 -15.83 6.81
N VAL A 231 13.79 -14.75 7.54
CA VAL A 231 12.86 -14.22 8.54
C VAL A 231 11.60 -13.68 7.87
N LYS A 232 11.75 -12.96 6.76
CA LYS A 232 10.59 -12.41 6.02
C LYS A 232 9.70 -13.52 5.48
N ASP A 233 10.29 -14.55 4.85
CA ASP A 233 9.56 -15.69 4.29
C ASP A 233 8.82 -16.45 5.42
N GLY A 234 9.50 -16.76 6.52
CA GLY A 234 8.87 -17.41 7.66
C GLY A 234 7.77 -16.55 8.34
N THR A 235 7.91 -15.21 8.32
CA THR A 235 6.85 -14.31 8.81
C THR A 235 5.64 -14.33 7.86
N THR A 236 5.88 -14.34 6.56
CA THR A 236 4.81 -14.45 5.56
C THR A 236 4.07 -15.77 5.71
N ASP A 237 4.78 -16.89 5.88
CA ASP A 237 4.19 -18.22 6.08
C ASP A 237 3.30 -18.28 7.32
N ILE A 238 3.73 -17.65 8.42
CA ILE A 238 2.90 -17.56 9.64
C ILE A 238 1.68 -16.67 9.42
N ASN A 239 1.83 -15.51 8.79
CA ASN A 239 0.71 -14.61 8.55
C ASN A 239 -0.34 -15.24 7.63
N THR A 240 0.09 -15.94 6.57
CA THR A 240 -0.81 -16.70 5.69
C THR A 240 -1.55 -17.79 6.48
N PHE A 241 -0.81 -18.58 7.26
CA PHE A 241 -1.39 -19.61 8.11
C PHE A 241 -2.43 -19.05 9.10
N LEU A 242 -2.11 -17.95 9.78
CA LEU A 242 -3.03 -17.30 10.71
C LEU A 242 -4.28 -16.78 10.00
N SER A 243 -4.11 -16.12 8.85
CA SER A 243 -5.23 -15.60 8.06
C SER A 243 -6.19 -16.71 7.64
N GLU A 244 -5.67 -17.82 7.09
CA GLU A 244 -6.49 -18.96 6.69
C GLU A 244 -7.21 -19.62 7.87
N ASN A 245 -6.48 -19.89 8.95
CA ASN A 245 -7.04 -20.62 10.10
C ASN A 245 -8.01 -19.76 10.91
N LEU A 246 -7.79 -18.45 11.06
CA LEU A 246 -8.74 -17.55 11.73
C LEU A 246 -10.02 -17.39 10.91
N SER A 247 -9.89 -17.25 9.58
CA SER A 247 -11.05 -17.21 8.68
C SER A 247 -11.83 -18.53 8.67
N GLY A 248 -11.12 -19.66 8.76
CA GLY A 248 -11.72 -21.00 8.82
C GLY A 248 -11.98 -21.54 10.22
N MET A 249 -11.90 -20.72 11.28
CA MET A 249 -11.95 -21.18 12.67
C MET A 249 -13.21 -22.00 12.98
N LYS A 250 -14.36 -21.58 12.48
CA LYS A 250 -15.62 -22.30 12.64
C LYS A 250 -15.54 -23.76 12.13
N ILE A 251 -14.89 -23.96 10.99
CA ILE A 251 -14.69 -25.30 10.40
C ILE A 251 -13.74 -26.12 11.27
N ILE A 252 -12.64 -25.52 11.72
CA ILE A 252 -11.66 -26.20 12.59
C ILE A 252 -12.33 -26.70 13.88
N GLN A 253 -13.18 -25.88 14.49
CA GLN A 253 -13.92 -26.22 15.72
C GLN A 253 -14.97 -27.31 15.48
N ILE A 254 -15.78 -27.20 14.39
CA ILE A 254 -16.80 -28.22 14.06
C ILE A 254 -16.15 -29.58 13.86
N PHE A 255 -14.96 -29.64 13.24
CA PHE A 255 -14.25 -30.89 13.02
C PHE A 255 -13.29 -31.28 14.16
N ASN A 256 -13.24 -30.53 15.27
CA ASN A 256 -12.39 -30.77 16.45
C ASN A 256 -10.91 -30.99 16.07
N ARG A 257 -10.37 -30.08 15.24
CA ARG A 257 -9.02 -30.16 14.68
C ARG A 257 -8.04 -29.11 15.24
N GLU A 258 -8.38 -28.46 16.34
CA GLU A 258 -7.55 -27.42 16.98
C GLU A 258 -6.16 -27.95 17.36
N GLY A 259 -6.08 -29.17 17.92
CA GLY A 259 -4.81 -29.79 18.29
C GLY A 259 -3.90 -30.03 17.09
N HIS A 260 -4.45 -30.45 15.95
CA HIS A 260 -3.69 -30.63 14.70
C HIS A 260 -3.18 -29.28 14.17
N LYS A 261 -4.02 -28.26 14.16
CA LYS A 261 -3.66 -26.91 13.69
C LYS A 261 -2.65 -26.24 14.64
N LYS A 262 -2.74 -26.46 15.94
CA LYS A 262 -1.74 -26.02 16.91
C LYS A 262 -0.37 -26.62 16.60
N ASN A 263 -0.28 -27.94 16.37
CA ASN A 263 0.98 -28.61 16.04
C ASN A 263 1.58 -28.10 14.72
N GLU A 264 0.75 -27.74 13.74
CA GLU A 264 1.19 -27.13 12.47
C GLU A 264 1.75 -25.72 12.71
N PHE A 265 1.05 -24.91 13.52
CA PHE A 265 1.51 -23.59 13.94
C PHE A 265 2.86 -23.67 14.68
N ASP A 266 2.99 -24.57 15.64
CA ASP A 266 4.21 -24.73 16.44
C ASP A 266 5.42 -25.09 15.55
N ARG A 267 5.23 -25.92 14.52
CA ARG A 267 6.29 -26.23 13.54
C ARG A 267 6.70 -24.99 12.74
N LYS A 268 5.74 -24.21 12.23
CA LYS A 268 6.01 -22.97 11.47
C LYS A 268 6.67 -21.92 12.38
N ASN A 269 6.17 -21.76 13.60
CA ASN A 269 6.74 -20.82 14.57
C ASN A 269 8.16 -21.19 14.99
N ALA A 270 8.45 -22.48 15.19
CA ALA A 270 9.79 -22.96 15.46
C ALA A 270 10.75 -22.72 14.29
N ALA A 271 10.27 -22.85 13.04
CA ALA A 271 11.04 -22.52 11.85
C ALA A 271 11.39 -21.02 11.78
N LEU A 272 10.40 -20.14 12.03
CA LEU A 272 10.63 -18.70 12.13
C LEU A 272 11.59 -18.37 13.27
N GLY A 273 11.45 -19.02 14.44
CA GLY A 273 12.34 -18.87 15.59
C GLY A 273 13.79 -19.19 15.23
N ARG A 274 14.04 -20.28 14.46
CA ARG A 274 15.37 -20.60 13.93
C ARG A 274 15.90 -19.51 13.01
N SER A 275 15.10 -19.05 12.06
CA SER A 275 15.49 -17.98 11.14
C SER A 275 15.83 -16.67 11.86
N LYS A 276 15.05 -16.30 12.89
CA LYS A 276 15.34 -15.13 13.74
C LYS A 276 16.63 -15.29 14.53
N ARG A 277 16.88 -16.49 15.08
CA ARG A 277 18.14 -16.79 15.76
C ARG A 277 19.33 -16.66 14.83
N ASP A 278 19.26 -17.20 13.60
CA ASP A 278 20.32 -17.03 12.59
C ASP A 278 20.57 -15.55 12.28
N GLN A 279 19.51 -14.75 12.20
CA GLN A 279 19.62 -13.31 12.00
C GLN A 279 20.33 -12.62 13.18
N ILE A 280 19.94 -12.95 14.42
CA ILE A 280 20.58 -12.42 15.64
C ILE A 280 22.08 -12.80 15.66
N PHE A 281 22.45 -14.02 15.27
CA PHE A 281 23.85 -14.45 15.17
C PHE A 281 24.65 -13.57 14.20
N VAL A 282 24.10 -13.31 13.01
CA VAL A 282 24.77 -12.47 12.01
C VAL A 282 25.02 -11.06 12.55
N PHE A 283 24.01 -10.45 13.20
CA PHE A 283 24.15 -9.12 13.80
C PHE A 283 25.03 -9.13 15.05
N GLY A 284 24.92 -10.17 15.86
CA GLY A 284 25.71 -10.36 17.08
C GLY A 284 27.20 -10.54 16.84
N ILE A 285 27.61 -10.99 15.65
CA ILE A 285 29.03 -11.09 15.25
C ILE A 285 29.51 -9.75 14.65
N PHE A 286 28.72 -9.14 13.80
CA PHE A 286 29.14 -7.94 13.05
C PHE A 286 29.44 -6.75 13.95
N ARG A 287 28.51 -6.41 14.86
CA ARG A 287 28.66 -5.24 15.74
C ARG A 287 29.91 -5.32 16.62
N PRO A 288 30.20 -6.42 17.34
CA PRO A 288 31.44 -6.57 18.09
C PRO A 288 32.69 -6.49 17.22
N VAL A 289 32.69 -7.06 16.02
CA VAL A 289 33.86 -7.01 15.12
C VAL A 289 34.18 -5.56 14.73
N VAL A 290 33.19 -4.78 14.32
CA VAL A 290 33.42 -3.38 13.99
C VAL A 290 33.82 -2.57 15.22
N TYR A 291 33.24 -2.87 16.39
CA TYR A 291 33.65 -2.27 17.66
C TYR A 291 35.10 -2.63 18.03
N MET A 292 35.55 -3.87 17.80
CA MET A 292 36.94 -4.27 17.99
C MET A 292 37.90 -3.49 17.07
N LEU A 293 37.53 -3.23 15.82
CA LEU A 293 38.33 -2.39 14.92
C LEU A 293 38.42 -0.95 15.43
N TYR A 294 37.30 -0.40 15.90
CA TYR A 294 37.28 0.91 16.56
C TYR A 294 38.21 0.94 17.78
N VAL A 295 38.06 0.01 18.72
CA VAL A 295 38.91 -0.08 19.92
C VAL A 295 40.37 -0.30 19.53
N SER A 296 40.67 -1.12 18.51
CA SER A 296 42.03 -1.34 18.03
C SER A 296 42.65 -0.04 17.47
N SER A 297 41.86 0.79 16.74
CA SER A 297 42.36 2.07 16.24
C SER A 297 42.63 3.05 17.38
N VAL A 298 41.78 3.05 18.43
CA VAL A 298 42.00 3.85 19.65
C VAL A 298 43.22 3.36 20.44
N MET A 299 43.43 2.06 20.57
CA MET A 299 44.64 1.48 21.19
C MET A 299 45.92 1.87 20.43
N CYS A 300 45.90 1.80 19.10
CA CYS A 300 47.01 2.28 18.27
C CYS A 300 47.24 3.77 18.46
N LEU A 301 46.21 4.58 18.55
CA LEU A 301 46.31 6.01 18.84
C LEU A 301 47.05 6.23 20.16
N PHE A 302 46.58 5.65 21.26
CA PHE A 302 47.22 5.82 22.59
C PHE A 302 48.64 5.27 22.65
N TYR A 303 48.92 4.13 21.99
CA TYR A 303 50.25 3.57 21.97
C TYR A 303 51.25 4.45 21.22
N LEU A 304 50.90 4.93 20.02
CA LEU A 304 51.77 5.78 19.21
C LEU A 304 51.96 7.15 19.86
N SER A 305 50.88 7.73 20.39
CA SER A 305 50.89 9.03 21.06
C SER A 305 51.65 8.96 22.37
N GLY A 306 51.43 7.94 23.19
CA GLY A 306 52.16 7.77 24.44
C GLY A 306 53.68 7.59 24.22
N LYS A 307 54.05 6.88 23.15
CA LYS A 307 55.47 6.75 22.76
C LYS A 307 56.05 8.11 22.26
N GLY A 308 55.29 8.89 21.50
CA GLY A 308 55.68 10.22 21.02
C GLY A 308 55.84 11.22 22.16
N VAL A 309 54.88 11.28 23.08
CA VAL A 309 54.89 12.19 24.23
C VAL A 309 55.99 11.84 25.23
N ILE A 310 56.20 10.54 25.55
CA ILE A 310 57.23 10.09 26.54
C ILE A 310 58.65 10.25 25.99
N GLN A 311 58.86 10.12 24.68
CA GLN A 311 60.18 10.13 24.07
C GLN A 311 60.54 11.47 23.38
N ASP A 312 59.68 12.48 23.47
CA ASP A 312 59.79 13.76 22.71
C ASP A 312 60.12 13.53 21.22
N LYS A 313 59.51 12.49 20.65
CA LYS A 313 59.75 12.10 19.26
C LYS A 313 58.56 12.46 18.38
N GLU A 314 58.88 13.09 17.27
CA GLU A 314 57.93 13.29 16.20
C GLU A 314 57.44 11.96 15.58
N PHE A 315 56.15 11.83 15.39
CA PHE A 315 55.60 10.72 14.60
C PHE A 315 55.41 11.16 13.16
N LEU A 316 56.19 10.61 12.24
CA LEU A 316 56.21 11.03 10.82
C LEU A 316 56.39 12.55 10.62
N GLY A 317 57.27 13.19 11.44
CA GLY A 317 57.57 14.62 11.33
C GLY A 317 56.50 15.54 11.92
N GLN A 318 55.63 15.02 12.79
CA GLN A 318 54.65 15.84 13.52
C GLN A 318 54.71 15.57 15.03
N MET A 319 54.66 16.64 15.81
CA MET A 319 54.53 16.54 17.27
C MET A 319 53.09 16.13 17.65
N ILE A 320 52.99 15.35 18.70
CA ILE A 320 51.70 14.91 19.24
C ILE A 320 51.54 15.50 20.62
N THR A 321 50.50 16.33 20.82
CA THR A 321 50.13 16.92 22.12
C THR A 321 49.00 16.12 22.76
N GLY A 322 48.84 16.21 24.08
CA GLY A 322 47.73 15.58 24.78
C GLY A 322 46.36 16.03 24.24
N GLY A 323 46.24 17.31 23.90
CA GLY A 323 45.05 17.86 23.25
C GLY A 323 44.72 17.22 21.90
N THR A 324 45.78 16.99 21.08
CA THR A 324 45.62 16.27 19.79
C THR A 324 45.10 14.84 19.99
N VAL A 325 45.60 14.12 21.01
CA VAL A 325 45.16 12.74 21.30
C VAL A 325 43.70 12.70 21.69
N VAL A 326 43.24 13.59 22.55
CA VAL A 326 41.84 13.69 22.98
C VAL A 326 40.94 14.02 21.79
N THR A 327 41.34 14.96 20.95
CA THR A 327 40.58 15.30 19.72
C THR A 327 40.49 14.14 18.77
N PHE A 328 41.58 13.42 18.51
CA PHE A 328 41.58 12.22 17.63
C PHE A 328 40.72 11.09 18.20
N TYR A 329 40.76 10.85 19.52
CA TYR A 329 39.88 9.88 20.16
C TYR A 329 38.38 10.18 19.87
N MET A 330 37.99 11.45 20.00
CA MET A 330 36.62 11.85 19.70
C MET A 330 36.30 11.77 18.21
N TYR A 331 37.23 12.12 17.33
CA TYR A 331 37.04 12.03 15.88
C TYR A 331 36.98 10.60 15.37
N ILE A 332 37.74 9.69 15.91
CA ILE A 332 37.65 8.25 15.54
C ILE A 332 36.22 7.75 15.76
N ASN A 333 35.59 8.11 16.88
CA ASN A 333 34.21 7.75 17.15
C ASN A 333 33.26 8.35 16.12
N LYS A 334 33.40 9.68 15.85
CA LYS A 334 32.59 10.41 14.87
C LYS A 334 32.85 10.01 13.42
N PHE A 335 33.94 9.31 13.14
CA PHE A 335 34.28 8.77 11.83
C PHE A 335 33.68 7.37 11.60
N PHE A 336 33.81 6.46 12.58
CA PHE A 336 33.36 5.07 12.44
C PHE A 336 31.85 4.90 12.53
N ASN A 337 31.16 5.63 13.40
CA ASN A 337 29.72 5.52 13.59
C ASN A 337 28.91 5.84 12.32
N PRO A 338 29.15 6.93 11.57
CA PRO A 338 28.45 7.19 10.33
C PRO A 338 28.66 6.12 9.25
N ILE A 339 29.86 5.50 9.18
CA ILE A 339 30.14 4.45 8.21
C ILE A 339 29.23 3.23 8.45
N GLN A 340 29.00 2.87 9.71
CA GLN A 340 28.06 1.80 10.06
C GLN A 340 26.61 2.21 9.70
N ALA A 341 26.22 3.43 10.03
CA ALA A 341 24.89 3.95 9.74
C ALA A 341 24.58 4.00 8.22
N LEU A 342 25.57 4.36 7.39
CA LEU A 342 25.44 4.37 5.92
C LEU A 342 25.06 3.00 5.36
N ALA A 343 25.65 1.92 5.89
CA ALA A 343 25.31 0.57 5.45
C ALA A 343 23.87 0.16 5.77
N GLU A 344 23.37 0.52 6.96
CA GLU A 344 21.99 0.27 7.36
C GLU A 344 21.01 1.11 6.52
N GLN A 345 21.28 2.39 6.34
CA GLN A 345 20.43 3.30 5.58
C GLN A 345 20.30 2.93 4.12
N PHE A 346 21.36 2.37 3.52
CA PHE A 346 21.29 1.89 2.15
C PHE A 346 20.29 0.73 1.99
N ASN A 347 20.17 -0.16 2.98
CA ASN A 347 19.17 -1.23 2.96
C ASN A 347 17.73 -0.65 3.07
N TRP A 348 17.54 0.36 3.92
CA TRP A 348 16.26 1.05 4.03
C TRP A 348 15.87 1.76 2.73
N LEU A 349 16.86 2.40 2.07
CA LEU A 349 16.64 3.02 0.76
C LEU A 349 16.21 2.00 -0.28
N GLN A 350 16.86 0.84 -0.35
CA GLN A 350 16.46 -0.22 -1.26
C GLN A 350 15.03 -0.72 -0.99
N SER A 351 14.65 -0.84 0.28
CA SER A 351 13.28 -1.22 0.65
C SER A 351 12.25 -0.17 0.22
N ALA A 352 12.55 1.10 0.44
CA ALA A 352 11.68 2.20 0.02
C ALA A 352 11.55 2.28 -1.51
N MET A 353 12.64 2.05 -2.25
CA MET A 353 12.62 1.99 -3.72
C MET A 353 11.77 0.82 -4.24
N ALA A 354 11.79 -0.34 -3.55
CA ALA A 354 10.92 -1.45 -3.90
C ALA A 354 9.43 -1.13 -3.65
N SER A 355 9.11 -0.40 -2.58
CA SER A 355 7.75 0.09 -2.34
C SER A 355 7.32 1.14 -3.37
N ALA A 356 8.23 2.02 -3.78
CA ALA A 356 7.99 2.99 -4.85
C ALA A 356 7.65 2.31 -6.19
N GLU A 357 8.41 1.29 -6.58
CA GLU A 357 8.14 0.52 -7.80
C GLU A 357 6.74 -0.10 -7.79
N LYS A 358 6.33 -0.67 -6.66
CA LYS A 358 4.99 -1.25 -6.52
C LYS A 358 3.87 -0.21 -6.68
N ILE A 359 4.09 1.03 -6.19
CA ILE A 359 3.15 2.13 -6.37
C ILE A 359 3.11 2.57 -7.84
N PHE A 360 4.28 2.76 -8.46
CA PHE A 360 4.35 3.17 -9.85
C PHE A 360 3.82 2.10 -10.83
N THR A 361 3.93 0.82 -10.48
CA THR A 361 3.27 -0.26 -11.24
C THR A 361 1.74 -0.08 -11.26
N VAL A 362 1.14 0.41 -10.18
CA VAL A 362 -0.29 0.74 -10.19
C VAL A 362 -0.56 1.99 -11.04
N PHE A 363 0.25 3.04 -10.94
CA PHE A 363 0.12 4.24 -11.79
C PHE A 363 0.30 3.96 -13.29
N ASP A 364 1.05 2.92 -13.64
CA ASP A 364 1.28 2.54 -15.04
C ASP A 364 0.16 1.68 -15.63
N MET A 365 -0.83 1.29 -14.81
CA MET A 365 -2.03 0.63 -15.31
C MET A 365 -2.91 1.66 -16.02
N VAL A 366 -3.02 1.54 -17.32
CA VAL A 366 -3.92 2.40 -18.09
C VAL A 366 -5.34 1.92 -17.88
N PRO A 367 -6.30 2.80 -17.49
CA PRO A 367 -7.70 2.42 -17.41
C PRO A 367 -8.18 1.89 -18.77
N GLU A 368 -8.75 0.68 -18.79
CA GLU A 368 -9.18 0.03 -20.03
C GLU A 368 -10.40 0.69 -20.64
N ILE A 369 -11.27 1.22 -19.77
CA ILE A 369 -12.49 1.91 -20.19
C ILE A 369 -12.29 3.40 -19.94
N GLN A 370 -12.30 4.18 -21.02
CA GLN A 370 -12.13 5.61 -20.99
C GLN A 370 -13.18 6.29 -21.85
N ASP A 371 -13.47 7.54 -21.53
CA ASP A 371 -14.31 8.37 -22.39
C ASP A 371 -13.59 8.67 -23.70
N SER A 372 -14.30 8.57 -24.82
CA SER A 372 -13.80 9.08 -26.09
C SER A 372 -13.54 10.60 -25.98
N PRO A 373 -12.52 11.15 -26.67
CA PRO A 373 -12.29 12.59 -26.68
C PRO A 373 -13.53 13.42 -27.09
N ASP A 374 -14.38 12.84 -27.95
CA ASP A 374 -15.61 13.46 -28.45
C ASP A 374 -16.86 12.99 -27.71
N ALA A 375 -16.71 12.33 -26.55
CA ALA A 375 -17.83 11.81 -25.77
C ALA A 375 -18.73 12.95 -25.29
N ILE A 376 -20.02 12.80 -25.57
CA ILE A 376 -21.06 13.77 -25.24
C ILE A 376 -21.67 13.52 -23.86
N GLU A 377 -22.22 14.56 -23.28
CA GLU A 377 -23.03 14.49 -22.05
C GLU A 377 -24.47 14.84 -22.39
N PRO A 378 -25.34 13.82 -22.70
CA PRO A 378 -26.74 14.08 -22.99
C PRO A 378 -27.42 14.67 -21.75
N ALA A 379 -28.28 15.68 -21.98
CA ALA A 379 -29.03 16.32 -20.90
C ALA A 379 -30.06 15.36 -20.29
N GLU A 380 -30.60 14.45 -21.09
CA GLU A 380 -31.61 13.46 -20.70
C GLU A 380 -31.36 12.13 -21.43
N ILE A 381 -31.58 11.04 -20.73
CA ILE A 381 -31.61 9.69 -21.28
C ILE A 381 -33.02 9.13 -21.04
N ARG A 382 -33.72 8.76 -22.13
CA ARG A 382 -35.06 8.18 -22.08
C ARG A 382 -35.07 6.72 -21.68
N GLY A 383 -33.96 6.00 -21.97
CA GLY A 383 -33.76 4.61 -21.60
C GLY A 383 -34.16 3.59 -22.67
N GLU A 384 -34.16 3.98 -23.94
CA GLU A 384 -34.21 3.02 -25.04
C GLU A 384 -32.85 2.33 -25.16
N ILE A 385 -32.83 0.98 -25.21
CA ILE A 385 -31.58 0.18 -25.25
C ILE A 385 -31.65 -0.80 -26.41
N GLU A 386 -30.64 -0.79 -27.29
CA GLU A 386 -30.59 -1.69 -28.43
C GLU A 386 -29.23 -2.39 -28.52
N PHE A 387 -29.25 -3.72 -28.59
CA PHE A 387 -28.10 -4.56 -28.88
C PHE A 387 -28.15 -5.01 -30.33
N ARG A 388 -27.04 -4.78 -31.08
CA ARG A 388 -26.90 -5.18 -32.49
C ARG A 388 -25.71 -6.11 -32.65
N ASP A 389 -25.97 -7.38 -32.87
CA ASP A 389 -24.97 -8.45 -33.10
C ASP A 389 -23.81 -8.42 -32.12
N VAL A 390 -24.12 -8.36 -30.81
CA VAL A 390 -23.12 -8.16 -29.76
C VAL A 390 -22.41 -9.48 -29.45
N TRP A 391 -21.07 -9.44 -29.54
CA TRP A 391 -20.18 -10.53 -29.14
C TRP A 391 -19.30 -10.05 -27.97
N PHE A 392 -19.23 -10.86 -26.92
CA PHE A 392 -18.45 -10.52 -25.74
C PHE A 392 -17.79 -11.76 -25.10
N SER A 393 -16.55 -11.58 -24.66
CA SER A 393 -15.80 -12.57 -23.86
C SER A 393 -14.98 -11.87 -22.78
N TYR A 394 -14.92 -12.44 -21.57
CA TYR A 394 -14.01 -12.01 -20.50
C TYR A 394 -12.57 -12.46 -20.78
N ILE A 395 -12.41 -13.65 -21.36
CA ILE A 395 -11.11 -14.21 -21.76
C ILE A 395 -11.11 -14.34 -23.28
N PRO A 396 -10.11 -13.81 -23.99
CA PRO A 396 -10.02 -13.91 -25.44
C PRO A 396 -10.21 -15.35 -25.93
N GLY A 397 -11.19 -15.53 -26.82
CA GLY A 397 -11.53 -16.85 -27.39
C GLY A 397 -12.66 -17.62 -26.67
N GLU A 398 -13.02 -17.22 -25.43
CA GLU A 398 -14.12 -17.85 -24.68
C GLU A 398 -15.38 -16.98 -24.71
N TRP A 399 -16.12 -17.06 -25.83
CA TRP A 399 -17.31 -16.24 -26.04
C TRP A 399 -18.43 -16.55 -25.04
N VAL A 400 -18.80 -15.52 -24.26
CA VAL A 400 -19.94 -15.54 -23.32
C VAL A 400 -21.21 -15.09 -24.03
N LEU A 401 -21.17 -14.04 -24.84
CA LEU A 401 -22.27 -13.63 -25.73
C LEU A 401 -21.86 -13.86 -27.18
N LYS A 402 -22.81 -14.35 -28.01
CA LYS A 402 -22.55 -14.80 -29.37
C LYS A 402 -23.62 -14.29 -30.34
N GLY A 403 -23.44 -13.05 -30.82
CA GLY A 403 -24.36 -12.41 -31.75
C GLY A 403 -25.73 -12.09 -31.14
N VAL A 404 -25.70 -11.47 -29.93
CA VAL A 404 -26.92 -11.11 -29.20
C VAL A 404 -27.51 -9.83 -29.78
N SER A 405 -28.78 -9.87 -30.21
CA SER A 405 -29.54 -8.72 -30.73
C SER A 405 -30.91 -8.67 -30.08
N PHE A 406 -31.25 -7.51 -29.49
CA PHE A 406 -32.59 -7.24 -28.94
C PHE A 406 -32.76 -5.73 -28.78
N LYS A 407 -34.00 -5.31 -28.63
CA LYS A 407 -34.38 -3.91 -28.37
C LYS A 407 -35.29 -3.85 -27.14
N VAL A 408 -35.07 -2.80 -26.32
CA VAL A 408 -35.88 -2.43 -25.17
C VAL A 408 -36.39 -1.02 -25.40
N GLU A 409 -37.67 -0.82 -25.41
CA GLU A 409 -38.26 0.50 -25.54
C GLU A 409 -38.20 1.27 -24.20
N ALA A 410 -38.20 2.61 -24.28
CA ALA A 410 -38.19 3.44 -23.09
C ALA A 410 -39.43 3.15 -22.20
N GLY A 411 -39.18 2.95 -20.91
CA GLY A 411 -40.23 2.60 -19.93
C GLY A 411 -40.65 1.14 -19.93
N GLN A 412 -40.05 0.28 -20.75
CA GLN A 412 -40.36 -1.15 -20.81
C GLN A 412 -39.64 -1.93 -19.72
N THR A 413 -40.33 -2.90 -19.13
CA THR A 413 -39.75 -3.87 -18.19
C THR A 413 -39.35 -5.17 -18.93
N VAL A 414 -38.06 -5.50 -18.92
CA VAL A 414 -37.49 -6.67 -19.58
C VAL A 414 -36.83 -7.60 -18.58
N ALA A 415 -37.23 -8.88 -18.61
CA ALA A 415 -36.67 -9.94 -17.80
C ALA A 415 -35.73 -10.86 -18.61
N PHE A 416 -34.50 -11.03 -18.14
CA PHE A 416 -33.55 -12.01 -18.69
C PHE A 416 -33.62 -13.32 -17.90
N VAL A 417 -33.93 -14.41 -18.59
CA VAL A 417 -34.12 -15.74 -18.01
C VAL A 417 -33.18 -16.74 -18.66
N GLY A 418 -32.72 -17.74 -17.93
CA GLY A 418 -31.85 -18.78 -18.45
C GLY A 418 -31.01 -19.44 -17.37
N ALA A 419 -30.30 -20.50 -17.69
CA ALA A 419 -29.42 -21.20 -16.76
C ALA A 419 -28.25 -20.32 -16.27
N THR A 420 -27.65 -20.68 -15.13
CA THR A 420 -26.42 -20.05 -14.66
C THR A 420 -25.33 -20.14 -15.72
N GLY A 421 -24.61 -19.05 -15.99
CA GLY A 421 -23.60 -18.99 -17.04
C GLY A 421 -24.14 -18.75 -18.47
N SER A 422 -25.45 -18.49 -18.66
CA SER A 422 -26.01 -18.17 -19.97
C SER A 422 -25.70 -16.78 -20.51
N GLY A 423 -25.14 -15.86 -19.67
CA GLY A 423 -24.78 -14.51 -20.06
C GLY A 423 -25.71 -13.39 -19.55
N LYS A 424 -26.67 -13.68 -18.66
CA LYS A 424 -27.63 -12.68 -18.13
C LYS A 424 -26.97 -11.48 -17.45
N THR A 425 -26.19 -11.74 -16.41
CA THR A 425 -25.45 -10.68 -15.65
C THR A 425 -24.43 -9.97 -16.54
N THR A 426 -23.90 -10.66 -17.56
CA THR A 426 -22.99 -10.06 -18.53
C THR A 426 -23.68 -8.98 -19.36
N ILE A 427 -24.92 -9.19 -19.81
CA ILE A 427 -25.70 -8.17 -20.52
C ILE A 427 -25.88 -6.93 -19.64
N LEU A 428 -26.26 -7.07 -18.37
CA LEU A 428 -26.41 -5.96 -17.44
C LEU A 428 -25.10 -5.19 -17.23
N SER A 429 -23.99 -5.92 -17.11
CA SER A 429 -22.65 -5.34 -16.94
C SER A 429 -22.20 -4.53 -18.16
N LEU A 430 -22.56 -4.97 -19.38
CA LEU A 430 -22.28 -4.26 -20.62
C LEU A 430 -23.11 -2.98 -20.76
N ILE A 431 -24.37 -3.01 -20.34
CA ILE A 431 -25.26 -1.83 -20.34
C ILE A 431 -24.73 -0.76 -19.38
N CYS A 432 -24.17 -1.15 -18.21
CA CYS A 432 -23.50 -0.22 -17.30
C CYS A 432 -22.11 0.23 -17.78
N ARG A 433 -21.68 -0.27 -18.95
CA ARG A 433 -20.33 -0.06 -19.49
C ARG A 433 -19.24 -0.35 -18.43
N HIS A 434 -19.39 -1.54 -17.76
CA HIS A 434 -18.31 -2.07 -16.92
C HIS A 434 -17.23 -2.74 -17.78
N TYR A 435 -17.59 -3.13 -19.00
CA TYR A 435 -16.73 -3.73 -20.02
C TYR A 435 -17.10 -3.17 -21.39
N ASP A 436 -16.15 -3.10 -22.31
CA ASP A 436 -16.39 -2.77 -23.71
C ASP A 436 -16.52 -4.07 -24.54
N ILE A 437 -17.43 -4.07 -25.50
CA ILE A 437 -17.69 -5.21 -26.39
C ILE A 437 -16.60 -5.36 -27.45
N GLN A 438 -16.38 -6.62 -27.89
CA GLN A 438 -15.41 -6.91 -28.94
C GLN A 438 -16.01 -6.79 -30.36
N GLN A 439 -17.31 -7.13 -30.57
CA GLN A 439 -18.00 -7.00 -31.86
C GLN A 439 -19.44 -6.57 -31.64
N GLY A 440 -20.03 -5.93 -32.65
CA GLY A 440 -21.39 -5.41 -32.60
C GLY A 440 -21.46 -3.97 -32.06
N GLN A 441 -22.65 -3.55 -31.66
CA GLN A 441 -22.93 -2.23 -31.08
C GLN A 441 -23.96 -2.32 -29.96
N ILE A 442 -23.82 -1.44 -28.97
CA ILE A 442 -24.84 -1.19 -27.93
C ILE A 442 -25.25 0.27 -28.04
N LEU A 443 -26.51 0.51 -28.28
CA LEU A 443 -27.05 1.85 -28.45
C LEU A 443 -27.95 2.20 -27.26
N ILE A 444 -27.82 3.44 -26.77
CA ILE A 444 -28.69 4.05 -25.78
C ILE A 444 -29.35 5.27 -26.44
N ASP A 445 -30.68 5.28 -26.54
CA ASP A 445 -31.46 6.28 -27.26
C ASP A 445 -30.94 6.52 -28.70
N GLY A 446 -30.55 5.43 -29.39
CA GLY A 446 -30.04 5.44 -30.75
C GLY A 446 -28.58 5.87 -30.91
N ARG A 447 -27.85 6.11 -29.82
CA ARG A 447 -26.42 6.51 -29.82
C ARG A 447 -25.56 5.38 -29.29
N ASP A 448 -24.35 5.22 -29.85
CA ASP A 448 -23.39 4.22 -29.34
C ASP A 448 -22.99 4.57 -27.90
N ILE A 449 -23.01 3.56 -27.03
CA ILE A 449 -22.65 3.72 -25.62
C ILE A 449 -21.22 4.27 -25.43
N LYS A 450 -20.33 4.06 -26.41
CA LYS A 450 -18.96 4.56 -26.40
C LYS A 450 -18.87 6.08 -26.67
N GLU A 451 -19.88 6.67 -27.28
CA GLU A 451 -19.96 8.10 -27.57
C GLU A 451 -20.54 8.90 -26.37
N ILE A 452 -21.06 8.22 -25.35
CA ILE A 452 -21.63 8.83 -24.17
C ILE A 452 -20.58 8.83 -23.05
N LYS A 453 -20.40 9.98 -22.36
CA LYS A 453 -19.55 10.02 -21.16
C LYS A 453 -20.02 9.02 -20.12
N ILE A 454 -19.10 8.26 -19.55
CA ILE A 454 -19.38 7.23 -18.56
C ILE A 454 -20.10 7.83 -17.33
N SER A 455 -19.67 9.02 -16.90
CA SER A 455 -20.28 9.71 -15.76
C SER A 455 -21.75 10.10 -16.03
N ALA A 456 -22.06 10.56 -17.25
CA ALA A 456 -23.43 10.90 -17.66
C ALA A 456 -24.28 9.63 -17.77
N LEU A 457 -23.77 8.58 -18.42
CA LEU A 457 -24.44 7.30 -18.54
C LEU A 457 -24.84 6.74 -17.16
N ARG A 458 -23.86 6.62 -16.25
CA ARG A 458 -24.07 6.02 -14.92
C ARG A 458 -24.95 6.88 -14.00
N ARG A 459 -25.04 8.17 -14.21
CA ARG A 459 -25.96 9.07 -13.46
C ARG A 459 -27.42 8.71 -13.71
N HIS A 460 -27.74 8.27 -14.91
CA HIS A 460 -29.09 7.89 -15.32
C HIS A 460 -29.44 6.41 -15.05
N PHE A 461 -28.47 5.63 -14.55
CA PHE A 461 -28.66 4.22 -14.26
C PHE A 461 -28.68 3.96 -12.76
N GLY A 462 -29.73 3.29 -12.30
CA GLY A 462 -29.85 2.79 -10.93
C GLY A 462 -29.60 1.28 -10.91
N GLN A 463 -28.51 0.82 -10.30
CA GLN A 463 -28.17 -0.59 -10.22
C GLN A 463 -28.40 -1.16 -8.81
N MET A 464 -29.15 -2.22 -8.74
CA MET A 464 -29.40 -3.02 -7.55
C MET A 464 -28.62 -4.34 -7.67
N LEU A 465 -27.60 -4.48 -6.85
CA LEU A 465 -26.71 -5.64 -6.86
C LEU A 465 -27.29 -6.80 -6.04
N GLN A 466 -26.96 -8.02 -6.39
CA GLN A 466 -27.30 -9.22 -5.64
C GLN A 466 -26.84 -9.15 -4.19
N ASP A 467 -25.59 -8.78 -3.95
CA ASP A 467 -25.04 -8.53 -2.63
C ASP A 467 -25.05 -7.02 -2.33
N VAL A 468 -25.98 -6.61 -1.49
CA VAL A 468 -26.10 -5.19 -1.11
C VAL A 468 -24.94 -4.78 -0.23
N PHE A 469 -24.16 -3.81 -0.71
CA PHE A 469 -23.10 -3.19 0.05
C PHE A 469 -23.54 -1.88 0.71
N LEU A 470 -23.38 -1.79 2.03
CA LEU A 470 -23.59 -0.57 2.80
C LEU A 470 -22.27 -0.09 3.40
N PHE A 471 -22.05 1.23 3.30
CA PHE A 471 -20.90 1.89 3.89
C PHE A 471 -21.12 2.15 5.39
N SER A 472 -20.04 2.15 6.16
CA SER A 472 -20.08 2.64 7.54
C SER A 472 -20.46 4.12 7.55
N GLY A 473 -21.45 4.49 8.37
CA GLY A 473 -22.01 5.84 8.41
C GLY A 473 -23.41 5.79 9.00
N THR A 474 -24.36 6.51 8.40
CA THR A 474 -25.78 6.52 8.81
C THR A 474 -26.66 5.90 7.72
N VAL A 475 -27.92 5.57 8.06
CA VAL A 475 -28.93 5.16 7.07
C VAL A 475 -29.06 6.24 6.00
N ARG A 476 -29.17 7.53 6.38
CA ARG A 476 -29.19 8.70 5.48
C ARG A 476 -28.01 8.71 4.51
N SER A 477 -26.79 8.60 5.02
CA SER A 477 -25.57 8.66 4.18
C SER A 477 -25.52 7.51 3.17
N ASN A 478 -26.09 6.36 3.51
CA ASN A 478 -26.17 5.20 2.62
C ASN A 478 -27.25 5.35 1.54
N ILE A 479 -28.36 6.03 1.83
CA ILE A 479 -29.42 6.30 0.84
C ILE A 479 -28.94 7.37 -0.14
N LEU A 480 -28.41 8.48 0.37
CA LEU A 480 -27.98 9.62 -0.45
C LEU A 480 -26.73 9.34 -1.28
N LEU A 481 -25.81 8.56 -0.77
CA LEU A 481 -24.52 8.19 -1.41
C LEU A 481 -23.79 9.39 -2.03
N GLY A 482 -23.74 10.51 -1.30
CA GLY A 482 -23.08 11.74 -1.72
C GLY A 482 -23.93 12.75 -2.47
N LEU A 483 -25.23 12.52 -2.65
CA LEU A 483 -26.16 13.57 -3.11
C LEU A 483 -26.29 14.66 -2.06
N GLU A 484 -26.10 15.90 -2.46
CA GLU A 484 -26.23 17.08 -1.61
C GLU A 484 -27.56 17.82 -1.89
N GLY A 485 -28.10 18.47 -0.87
CA GLY A 485 -29.28 19.34 -1.00
C GLY A 485 -30.62 18.61 -1.11
N VAL A 486 -30.67 17.30 -0.87
CA VAL A 486 -31.92 16.53 -0.82
C VAL A 486 -32.57 16.68 0.57
N PRO A 487 -33.79 17.22 0.68
CA PRO A 487 -34.48 17.37 1.97
C PRO A 487 -34.86 15.99 2.55
N ASP A 488 -34.92 15.92 3.89
CA ASP A 488 -35.31 14.70 4.59
C ASP A 488 -36.67 14.14 4.21
N GLU A 489 -37.58 15.03 3.86
CA GLU A 489 -38.94 14.66 3.39
C GLU A 489 -38.87 13.84 2.11
N GLU A 490 -38.02 14.24 1.16
CA GLU A 490 -37.82 13.52 -0.10
C GLU A 490 -37.14 12.15 0.13
N VAL A 491 -36.15 12.08 1.04
CA VAL A 491 -35.53 10.83 1.44
C VAL A 491 -36.56 9.88 2.09
N MET A 492 -37.40 10.41 2.97
CA MET A 492 -38.47 9.64 3.61
C MET A 492 -39.60 9.25 2.64
N GLU A 493 -39.86 10.05 1.64
CA GLU A 493 -40.82 9.71 0.57
C GLU A 493 -40.30 8.51 -0.23
N ALA A 494 -39.02 8.52 -0.63
CA ALA A 494 -38.37 7.37 -1.26
C ALA A 494 -38.40 6.15 -0.36
N CYS A 495 -38.16 6.29 0.94
CA CYS A 495 -38.24 5.19 1.90
C CYS A 495 -39.67 4.61 1.99
N ARG A 496 -40.71 5.46 2.01
CA ARG A 496 -42.10 5.01 2.00
C ARG A 496 -42.48 4.29 0.71
N TYR A 497 -41.97 4.77 -0.42
CA TYR A 497 -42.24 4.16 -1.72
C TYR A 497 -41.79 2.70 -1.76
N VAL A 498 -40.64 2.38 -1.14
CA VAL A 498 -40.05 1.04 -1.08
C VAL A 498 -40.28 0.34 0.27
N ASN A 499 -41.23 0.77 1.10
CA ASN A 499 -41.56 0.21 2.42
C ASN A 499 -40.40 0.18 3.43
N ALA A 500 -39.34 0.93 3.19
CA ALA A 500 -38.20 1.02 4.11
C ALA A 500 -38.52 1.84 5.37
N ASP A 501 -39.49 2.78 5.30
CA ASP A 501 -39.98 3.59 6.41
C ASP A 501 -40.46 2.76 7.59
N ARG A 502 -41.04 1.58 7.35
CA ARG A 502 -41.56 0.69 8.39
C ARG A 502 -40.49 0.19 9.36
N PHE A 503 -39.29 -0.09 8.90
CA PHE A 503 -38.23 -0.49 9.80
C PHE A 503 -37.40 0.73 10.28
N ILE A 504 -37.19 1.75 9.42
CA ILE A 504 -36.49 2.98 9.80
C ILE A 504 -37.20 3.67 10.97
N GLY A 505 -38.53 3.70 10.97
CA GLY A 505 -39.31 4.26 12.08
C GLY A 505 -39.23 3.48 13.39
N LYS A 506 -38.68 2.25 13.38
CA LYS A 506 -38.41 1.44 14.59
C LYS A 506 -36.99 1.60 15.10
N LEU A 507 -36.10 2.23 14.34
CA LEU A 507 -34.74 2.53 14.76
C LEU A 507 -34.71 3.70 15.73
N ALA A 508 -33.79 3.68 16.69
CA ALA A 508 -33.72 4.70 17.76
C ALA A 508 -33.46 6.12 17.21
N GLU A 509 -32.62 6.23 16.17
CA GLU A 509 -32.22 7.50 15.57
C GLU A 509 -32.77 7.68 14.14
N GLY A 510 -33.64 6.79 13.68
CA GLY A 510 -34.29 6.88 12.36
C GLY A 510 -33.29 6.91 11.20
N LEU A 511 -33.30 8.01 10.41
CA LEU A 511 -32.36 8.19 9.29
C LEU A 511 -30.91 8.38 9.76
N ASP A 512 -30.67 8.83 10.97
CA ASP A 512 -29.32 9.04 11.51
C ASP A 512 -28.78 7.80 12.25
N GLU A 513 -29.56 6.72 12.29
CA GLU A 513 -29.13 5.44 12.86
C GLU A 513 -27.80 4.96 12.26
N PRO A 514 -26.80 4.60 13.08
CA PRO A 514 -25.50 4.16 12.62
C PRO A 514 -25.57 2.82 11.86
N VAL A 515 -25.01 2.81 10.66
CA VAL A 515 -24.76 1.61 9.87
C VAL A 515 -23.31 1.15 10.10
N ARG A 516 -23.16 -0.03 10.68
CA ARG A 516 -21.84 -0.63 10.95
C ARG A 516 -21.26 -1.26 9.67
N ASP A 517 -20.02 -1.72 9.77
CA ASP A 517 -19.29 -2.33 8.65
C ASP A 517 -20.19 -3.30 7.85
N ARG A 518 -20.37 -2.99 6.56
CA ARG A 518 -21.22 -3.71 5.60
C ARG A 518 -22.68 -3.90 6.03
N GLY A 519 -23.18 -3.07 6.96
CA GLY A 519 -24.55 -3.18 7.45
C GLY A 519 -24.83 -4.44 8.30
N ASN A 520 -23.83 -4.92 9.04
CA ASN A 520 -23.95 -6.12 9.88
C ASN A 520 -25.00 -6.03 10.98
N ASN A 521 -25.41 -4.82 11.33
CA ASN A 521 -26.47 -4.55 12.29
C ASN A 521 -27.88 -4.52 11.68
N LEU A 522 -28.01 -4.73 10.37
CA LEU A 522 -29.28 -4.77 9.64
C LEU A 522 -29.53 -6.17 9.05
N SER A 523 -30.81 -6.58 8.96
CA SER A 523 -31.16 -7.83 8.28
C SER A 523 -30.91 -7.76 6.78
N ALA A 524 -30.84 -8.90 6.10
CA ALA A 524 -30.65 -8.95 4.66
C ALA A 524 -31.73 -8.17 3.90
N GLY A 525 -33.00 -8.33 4.29
CA GLY A 525 -34.11 -7.60 3.69
C GLY A 525 -34.07 -6.09 3.96
N GLN A 526 -33.70 -5.67 5.19
CA GLN A 526 -33.54 -4.24 5.50
C GLN A 526 -32.43 -3.62 4.63
N ARG A 527 -31.30 -4.28 4.44
CA ARG A 527 -30.24 -3.82 3.53
C ARG A 527 -30.75 -3.68 2.09
N GLN A 528 -31.58 -4.61 1.64
CA GLN A 528 -32.16 -4.56 0.31
C GLN A 528 -33.12 -3.41 0.13
N LEU A 529 -34.03 -3.17 1.09
CA LEU A 529 -34.94 -2.02 1.08
C LEU A 529 -34.19 -0.68 1.08
N LEU A 530 -33.06 -0.57 1.82
CA LEU A 530 -32.19 0.60 1.76
C LEU A 530 -31.54 0.77 0.38
N SER A 531 -31.15 -0.33 -0.29
CA SER A 531 -30.63 -0.27 -1.65
C SER A 531 -31.71 0.22 -2.64
N PHE A 532 -32.95 -0.19 -2.46
CA PHE A 532 -34.07 0.33 -3.26
C PHE A 532 -34.30 1.82 -3.01
N ALA A 533 -34.35 2.25 -1.74
CA ALA A 533 -34.48 3.66 -1.39
C ALA A 533 -33.35 4.50 -2.02
N ARG A 534 -32.12 4.01 -2.00
CA ARG A 534 -30.98 4.63 -2.69
C ARG A 534 -31.26 4.85 -4.16
N VAL A 535 -31.73 3.84 -4.88
CA VAL A 535 -32.02 3.94 -6.31
C VAL A 535 -33.14 4.96 -6.57
N ILE A 536 -34.21 4.96 -5.78
CA ILE A 536 -35.34 5.88 -5.95
C ILE A 536 -34.94 7.34 -5.75
N VAL A 537 -34.13 7.65 -4.73
CA VAL A 537 -33.65 9.01 -4.46
C VAL A 537 -32.82 9.58 -5.63
N HIS A 538 -32.08 8.72 -6.33
CA HIS A 538 -31.26 9.10 -7.48
C HIS A 538 -32.06 9.30 -8.79
N LYS A 539 -33.36 9.00 -8.84
CA LYS A 539 -34.28 9.17 -9.97
C LYS A 539 -33.71 8.69 -11.31
N PRO A 540 -33.28 7.46 -11.44
CA PRO A 540 -32.67 6.95 -12.66
C PRO A 540 -33.73 6.78 -13.77
N SER A 541 -33.30 6.95 -15.05
CA SER A 541 -34.14 6.64 -16.22
C SER A 541 -34.16 5.14 -16.53
N VAL A 542 -33.07 4.42 -16.17
CA VAL A 542 -32.93 2.98 -16.37
C VAL A 542 -32.60 2.32 -15.04
N MET A 543 -33.38 1.33 -14.67
CA MET A 543 -33.13 0.50 -13.48
C MET A 543 -32.64 -0.88 -13.87
N ILE A 544 -31.62 -1.34 -13.17
CA ILE A 544 -31.00 -2.66 -13.39
C ILE A 544 -31.07 -3.44 -12.09
N LEU A 545 -31.76 -4.57 -12.14
CA LEU A 545 -31.90 -5.49 -11.02
C LEU A 545 -31.19 -6.81 -11.32
N ASP A 546 -30.11 -7.08 -10.60
CA ASP A 546 -29.49 -8.41 -10.58
C ASP A 546 -29.96 -9.10 -9.31
N GLU A 547 -30.77 -10.15 -9.45
CA GLU A 547 -31.64 -10.72 -8.43
C GLU A 547 -31.01 -10.94 -7.07
N ALA A 548 -31.77 -10.63 -6.02
CA ALA A 548 -31.38 -10.87 -4.65
C ALA A 548 -32.55 -11.10 -3.70
N THR A 549 -32.93 -12.33 -3.52
CA THR A 549 -33.90 -12.67 -2.46
C THR A 549 -33.57 -14.01 -1.77
N ALA A 550 -32.29 -14.41 -1.73
CA ALA A 550 -31.87 -15.56 -0.95
C ALA A 550 -31.77 -15.18 0.54
N ASN A 551 -32.33 -16.01 1.43
CA ASN A 551 -32.24 -15.89 2.90
C ASN A 551 -32.92 -14.66 3.53
N ILE A 552 -34.10 -14.26 3.00
CA ILE A 552 -34.93 -13.21 3.59
C ILE A 552 -36.10 -13.84 4.32
N ASP A 553 -36.49 -13.27 5.46
CA ASP A 553 -37.69 -13.66 6.20
C ASP A 553 -38.97 -13.35 5.40
N THR A 554 -40.01 -14.15 5.60
CA THR A 554 -41.24 -14.09 4.80
C THR A 554 -41.97 -12.74 4.88
N GLU A 555 -41.91 -12.05 6.04
CA GLU A 555 -42.55 -10.75 6.20
C GLU A 555 -41.86 -9.67 5.37
N THR A 556 -40.53 -9.63 5.43
CA THR A 556 -39.73 -8.65 4.65
C THR A 556 -39.77 -8.98 3.14
N GLU A 557 -39.88 -10.27 2.80
CA GLU A 557 -40.02 -10.69 1.41
C GLU A 557 -41.26 -10.09 0.72
N VAL A 558 -42.39 -10.07 1.39
CA VAL A 558 -43.62 -9.43 0.87
C VAL A 558 -43.42 -7.94 0.62
N LEU A 559 -42.72 -7.25 1.52
CA LEU A 559 -42.41 -5.81 1.35
C LEU A 559 -41.47 -5.55 0.18
N ILE A 560 -40.50 -6.42 -0.04
CA ILE A 560 -39.57 -6.34 -1.18
C ILE A 560 -40.32 -6.56 -2.50
N GLN A 561 -41.23 -7.55 -2.56
CA GLN A 561 -42.03 -7.81 -3.75
C GLN A 561 -42.94 -6.62 -4.10
N ASP A 562 -43.68 -6.08 -3.13
CA ASP A 562 -44.51 -4.90 -3.31
C ASP A 562 -43.66 -3.68 -3.78
N SER A 563 -42.46 -3.52 -3.23
CA SER A 563 -41.54 -2.46 -3.65
C SER A 563 -41.07 -2.64 -5.09
N LEU A 564 -40.73 -3.87 -5.49
CA LEU A 564 -40.34 -4.19 -6.86
C LEU A 564 -41.46 -3.92 -7.87
N GLU A 565 -42.68 -4.33 -7.57
CA GLU A 565 -43.86 -4.07 -8.44
C GLU A 565 -44.09 -2.58 -8.65
N LYS A 566 -43.95 -1.76 -7.60
CA LYS A 566 -44.03 -0.30 -7.71
C LYS A 566 -42.92 0.28 -8.57
N MET A 567 -41.66 -0.23 -8.40
CA MET A 567 -40.50 0.27 -9.13
C MET A 567 -40.56 -0.03 -10.63
N MET A 568 -41.20 -1.14 -11.06
CA MET A 568 -41.37 -1.47 -12.48
C MET A 568 -42.08 -0.37 -13.30
N ASN A 569 -42.81 0.53 -12.67
CA ASN A 569 -43.56 1.60 -13.33
C ASN A 569 -42.84 2.95 -13.39
N ILE A 570 -41.59 3.05 -12.93
CA ILE A 570 -40.87 4.34 -12.84
C ILE A 570 -40.12 4.67 -14.13
N GLY A 571 -39.54 3.68 -14.79
CA GLY A 571 -38.70 3.86 -15.99
C GLY A 571 -38.40 2.55 -16.68
N THR A 572 -37.41 2.54 -17.57
CA THR A 572 -36.96 1.29 -18.20
C THR A 572 -36.35 0.36 -17.16
N MET A 573 -36.85 -0.86 -17.03
CA MET A 573 -36.33 -1.82 -16.07
C MET A 573 -35.77 -3.06 -16.75
N LEU A 574 -34.52 -3.40 -16.39
CA LEU A 574 -33.84 -4.61 -16.84
C LEU A 574 -33.59 -5.49 -15.63
N MET A 575 -34.08 -6.71 -15.64
CA MET A 575 -33.91 -7.60 -14.51
C MET A 575 -33.39 -8.98 -14.92
N VAL A 576 -32.49 -9.52 -14.10
CA VAL A 576 -32.20 -10.95 -14.09
C VAL A 576 -33.08 -11.57 -13.02
N ALA A 577 -34.07 -12.33 -13.41
CA ALA A 577 -35.06 -12.85 -12.49
C ALA A 577 -34.93 -14.36 -12.31
N HIS A 578 -35.02 -14.80 -11.07
CA HIS A 578 -35.07 -16.21 -10.65
C HIS A 578 -36.38 -16.56 -9.92
N ARG A 579 -37.34 -15.61 -9.87
CA ARG A 579 -38.66 -15.84 -9.28
C ARG A 579 -39.78 -15.65 -10.31
N LEU A 580 -40.71 -16.59 -10.31
CA LEU A 580 -41.84 -16.58 -11.22
C LEU A 580 -42.70 -15.33 -11.06
N SER A 581 -42.94 -14.90 -9.83
CA SER A 581 -43.74 -13.69 -9.55
C SER A 581 -43.19 -12.46 -10.27
N THR A 582 -41.88 -12.28 -10.26
CA THR A 582 -41.21 -11.11 -10.88
C THR A 582 -41.19 -11.24 -12.41
N ILE A 583 -40.93 -12.43 -12.95
CA ILE A 583 -40.84 -12.66 -14.40
C ILE A 583 -42.20 -12.44 -15.08
N ARG A 584 -43.28 -12.86 -14.42
CA ARG A 584 -44.62 -12.82 -14.98
C ARG A 584 -45.15 -11.43 -15.31
N HIS A 585 -44.66 -10.43 -14.57
CA HIS A 585 -45.05 -9.01 -14.73
C HIS A 585 -44.19 -8.26 -15.76
N ALA A 586 -43.15 -8.90 -16.34
CA ALA A 586 -42.33 -8.26 -17.35
C ALA A 586 -43.08 -8.15 -18.70
N ASP A 587 -42.94 -6.97 -19.35
CA ASP A 587 -43.53 -6.75 -20.68
C ASP A 587 -42.89 -7.63 -21.74
N ASN A 588 -41.61 -7.94 -21.59
CA ASN A 588 -40.86 -8.77 -22.51
C ASN A 588 -39.87 -9.66 -21.72
N ILE A 589 -39.81 -10.92 -22.07
CA ILE A 589 -38.94 -11.94 -21.49
C ILE A 589 -37.98 -12.39 -22.57
N ILE A 590 -36.68 -12.30 -22.29
CA ILE A 590 -35.60 -12.73 -23.17
C ILE A 590 -34.95 -13.97 -22.56
N VAL A 591 -35.09 -15.11 -23.27
CA VAL A 591 -34.52 -16.37 -22.82
C VAL A 591 -33.15 -16.59 -23.42
N LEU A 592 -32.14 -16.69 -22.55
CA LEU A 592 -30.76 -16.90 -22.92
C LEU A 592 -30.31 -18.34 -22.71
N SER A 593 -29.66 -18.90 -23.72
CA SER A 593 -29.02 -20.22 -23.63
C SER A 593 -27.68 -20.21 -24.36
N HIS A 594 -26.59 -20.61 -23.65
CA HIS A 594 -25.22 -20.67 -24.19
C HIS A 594 -24.76 -19.40 -24.91
N GLY A 595 -25.15 -18.22 -24.38
CA GLY A 595 -24.76 -16.91 -24.90
C GLY A 595 -25.56 -16.43 -26.12
N LYS A 596 -26.71 -17.07 -26.43
CA LYS A 596 -27.62 -16.68 -27.51
C LYS A 596 -29.03 -16.49 -26.99
N ILE A 597 -29.79 -15.61 -27.62
CA ILE A 597 -31.24 -15.49 -27.41
C ILE A 597 -31.91 -16.65 -28.14
N VAL A 598 -32.70 -17.46 -27.44
CA VAL A 598 -33.41 -18.60 -27.99
C VAL A 598 -34.91 -18.34 -28.12
N GLU A 599 -35.49 -17.55 -27.24
CA GLU A 599 -36.89 -17.17 -27.24
C GLU A 599 -37.04 -15.73 -26.73
N GLN A 600 -38.03 -15.01 -27.22
CA GLN A 600 -38.40 -13.67 -26.79
C GLN A 600 -39.92 -13.48 -26.94
N GLY A 601 -40.56 -12.85 -25.95
CA GLY A 601 -41.99 -12.55 -25.95
C GLY A 601 -42.50 -12.30 -24.53
N ASN A 602 -43.80 -12.09 -24.39
CA ASN A 602 -44.42 -11.96 -23.06
C ASN A 602 -44.68 -13.36 -22.44
N HIS A 603 -45.04 -13.38 -21.15
CA HIS A 603 -45.26 -14.60 -20.39
C HIS A 603 -46.24 -15.57 -21.09
N ASP A 604 -47.43 -15.07 -21.51
CA ASP A 604 -48.47 -15.89 -22.07
C ASP A 604 -48.08 -16.49 -23.43
N GLN A 605 -47.41 -15.73 -24.28
CA GLN A 605 -46.89 -16.18 -25.57
C GLN A 605 -45.86 -17.30 -25.39
N LEU A 606 -44.89 -17.09 -24.47
CA LEU A 606 -43.83 -18.08 -24.25
C LEU A 606 -44.33 -19.38 -23.58
N ILE A 607 -45.34 -19.27 -22.70
CA ILE A 607 -46.01 -20.45 -22.14
C ILE A 607 -46.78 -21.22 -23.23
N ALA A 608 -47.51 -20.51 -24.10
CA ALA A 608 -48.24 -21.12 -25.20
C ALA A 608 -47.34 -21.81 -26.21
N ASN A 609 -46.13 -21.28 -26.45
CA ASN A 609 -45.14 -21.89 -27.36
C ASN A 609 -44.57 -23.19 -26.84
N GLY A 610 -44.64 -23.49 -25.52
CA GLY A 610 -44.16 -24.75 -24.93
C GLY A 610 -42.65 -24.97 -25.07
N GLY A 611 -41.85 -23.91 -25.26
CA GLY A 611 -40.45 -23.97 -25.52
C GLY A 611 -39.56 -23.97 -24.24
N ARG A 612 -38.36 -23.45 -24.38
CA ARG A 612 -37.38 -23.44 -23.29
C ARG A 612 -37.84 -22.65 -22.07
N TYR A 613 -38.60 -21.56 -22.29
CA TYR A 613 -39.21 -20.78 -21.20
C TYR A 613 -40.19 -21.63 -20.39
N TYR A 614 -41.03 -22.42 -21.06
CA TYR A 614 -42.01 -23.28 -20.39
C TYR A 614 -41.31 -24.33 -19.50
N GLU A 615 -40.19 -24.92 -19.97
CA GLU A 615 -39.39 -25.86 -19.17
C GLU A 615 -38.84 -25.19 -17.92
N LEU A 616 -38.23 -23.99 -18.08
CA LEU A 616 -37.69 -23.23 -16.97
C LEU A 616 -38.78 -22.79 -15.98
N HIS A 617 -39.92 -22.34 -16.48
CA HIS A 617 -41.08 -21.99 -15.67
C HIS A 617 -41.54 -23.15 -14.81
N LYS A 618 -41.63 -24.36 -15.37
CA LYS A 618 -42.01 -25.56 -14.63
C LYS A 618 -41.04 -25.91 -13.52
N LEU A 619 -39.76 -25.85 -13.80
CA LEU A 619 -38.71 -26.08 -12.79
C LEU A 619 -38.78 -25.08 -11.63
N MET A 620 -38.93 -23.79 -11.94
CA MET A 620 -39.06 -22.73 -10.93
C MET A 620 -40.35 -22.89 -10.10
N ALA A 621 -41.47 -23.26 -10.72
CA ALA A 621 -42.72 -23.52 -10.02
C ALA A 621 -42.61 -24.69 -9.03
N ASP A 622 -41.93 -25.75 -9.41
CA ASP A 622 -41.68 -26.90 -8.55
C ASP A 622 -40.76 -26.53 -7.38
N GLU A 623 -39.70 -25.71 -7.60
CA GLU A 623 -38.83 -25.19 -6.53
C GLU A 623 -39.61 -24.28 -5.57
N GLU A 624 -40.47 -23.39 -6.06
CA GLU A 624 -41.29 -22.52 -5.17
C GLU A 624 -42.28 -23.34 -4.33
N ARG A 625 -42.86 -24.40 -4.89
CA ARG A 625 -43.72 -25.34 -4.14
C ARG A 625 -42.95 -26.05 -3.02
N LEU A 626 -41.75 -26.53 -3.32
CA LEU A 626 -40.88 -27.20 -2.32
C LEU A 626 -40.42 -26.25 -1.22
N ARG A 627 -40.25 -24.97 -1.50
CA ARG A 627 -39.90 -23.96 -0.48
C ARG A 627 -41.08 -23.59 0.44
N LYS A 628 -42.31 -23.73 -0.04
CA LYS A 628 -43.55 -23.44 0.71
C LYS A 628 -44.08 -24.66 1.51
N ALA A 629 -43.64 -25.86 1.18
CA ALA A 629 -43.90 -27.08 1.91
C ALA A 629 -42.87 -27.31 3.01
#